data_f970432ca24e358c3fc6b73765f3215a
#
_entry.id   f970432ca24e358c3fc6b73765f3215a
#
_cell.length_a   1.000
_cell.length_b   1.000
_cell.length_c   1.000
_cell.angle_alpha   90.00
_cell.angle_beta   90.00
_cell.angle_gamma   90.00
#
_symmetry.space_group_name_H-M   'P 1'
#
loop_
_entity.id
_entity.type
_entity.pdbx_description
1 polymer ?
#
loop_
_entity_poly.entity_id
_entity_poly.type
_entity_poly.pdbx_seq_one_letter_code
_entity_poly.pdbx_strand_id
1 'polypeptide(L)'
;MKVVELKTVDGRIRCYLADDTGLPVQLVLKYLKFKDNAGYARNTLRMHCIHLKHFFTYLEEAVKDYERVNIDDISGFLAWLKNPDILKKVVPLRFKSERQAQTINAIVDTVVMFYDYLLRHEGMENHLSEKLMKFIRDPGRNYRSFLHGIAENRVTKSHILKLPVPRMQLRTISREDAAALLDSCTNLRDYLL
;
A
#
# COMPACT_ATOMS: atom_id res chain seq x y z
N MET A 1 -5.51 4.28 -17.79
CA MET A 1 -6.06 4.96 -16.56
C MET A 1 -5.16 6.07 -16.03
N LYS A 2 -5.70 7.17 -15.44
CA LYS A 2 -4.94 8.34 -14.91
C LYS A 2 -5.45 8.74 -13.52
N VAL A 3 -4.54 9.19 -12.65
CA VAL A 3 -4.90 9.84 -11.38
C VAL A 3 -5.06 11.34 -11.64
N VAL A 4 -6.21 11.88 -11.30
CA VAL A 4 -6.56 13.29 -11.49
C VAL A 4 -6.75 13.94 -10.11
N GLU A 5 -6.14 15.10 -9.92
CA GLU A 5 -6.37 15.94 -8.74
C GLU A 5 -7.38 17.04 -9.09
N LEU A 6 -8.31 17.29 -8.19
CA LEU A 6 -9.29 18.35 -8.29
C LEU A 6 -9.35 19.16 -6.99
N LYS A 7 -9.67 20.44 -7.12
CA LYS A 7 -9.96 21.29 -5.97
C LYS A 7 -11.47 21.33 -5.79
N THR A 8 -11.93 20.89 -4.61
CA THR A 8 -13.36 20.94 -4.25
C THR A 8 -13.80 22.37 -3.94
N VAL A 9 -15.12 22.59 -3.90
CA VAL A 9 -15.72 23.90 -3.56
C VAL A 9 -15.19 24.40 -2.20
N ASP A 10 -14.95 23.49 -1.24
CA ASP A 10 -14.39 23.79 0.08
C ASP A 10 -12.88 24.11 0.06
N GLY A 11 -12.28 24.24 -1.13
CA GLY A 11 -10.85 24.51 -1.29
C GLY A 11 -9.94 23.32 -1.02
N ARG A 12 -10.47 22.15 -0.68
CA ARG A 12 -9.69 20.94 -0.42
C ARG A 12 -9.25 20.29 -1.73
N ILE A 13 -8.03 19.76 -1.76
CA ILE A 13 -7.54 19.01 -2.91
C ILE A 13 -7.88 17.53 -2.70
N ARG A 14 -8.56 16.93 -3.68
CA ARG A 14 -8.94 15.51 -3.72
C ARG A 14 -8.43 14.88 -4.99
N CYS A 15 -8.30 13.55 -4.99
CA CYS A 15 -7.91 12.81 -6.18
C CYS A 15 -8.96 11.75 -6.51
N TYR A 16 -9.05 11.41 -7.78
CA TYR A 16 -9.84 10.29 -8.27
C TYR A 16 -9.10 9.57 -9.39
N LEU A 17 -9.48 8.33 -9.62
CA LEU A 17 -8.98 7.53 -10.72
C LEU A 17 -9.90 7.73 -11.93
N ALA A 18 -9.34 8.22 -13.03
CA ALA A 18 -10.03 8.36 -14.30
C ALA A 18 -9.69 7.19 -15.23
N ASP A 19 -10.67 6.70 -15.96
CA ASP A 19 -10.50 5.77 -17.06
C ASP A 19 -9.90 6.46 -18.30
N ASP A 20 -9.79 5.74 -19.40
CA ASP A 20 -9.22 6.29 -20.65
C ASP A 20 -10.16 7.28 -21.33
N THR A 21 -11.45 7.29 -20.99
CA THR A 21 -12.43 8.29 -21.44
C THR A 21 -12.41 9.57 -20.60
N GLY A 22 -11.66 9.58 -19.48
CA GLY A 22 -11.57 10.68 -18.54
C GLY A 22 -12.66 10.66 -17.46
N LEU A 23 -13.54 9.65 -17.47
CA LEU A 23 -14.59 9.50 -16.46
C LEU A 23 -14.03 8.84 -15.18
N PRO A 24 -14.56 9.20 -14.00
CA PRO A 24 -14.10 8.61 -12.75
C PRO A 24 -14.56 7.15 -12.64
N VAL A 25 -13.64 6.28 -12.23
CA VAL A 25 -13.96 4.89 -11.85
C VAL A 25 -14.78 4.92 -10.56
N GLN A 26 -16.10 4.70 -10.69
CA GLN A 26 -17.10 4.95 -9.64
C GLN A 26 -16.79 4.21 -8.32
N LEU A 27 -16.38 2.95 -8.39
CA LEU A 27 -16.07 2.16 -7.19
C LEU A 27 -14.88 2.72 -6.42
N VAL A 28 -13.83 3.14 -7.14
CA VAL A 28 -12.66 3.77 -6.52
C VAL A 28 -13.04 5.12 -5.93
N LEU A 29 -13.87 5.90 -6.62
CA LEU A 29 -14.35 7.19 -6.12
C LEU A 29 -15.14 7.03 -4.81
N LYS A 30 -16.07 6.07 -4.75
CA LYS A 30 -16.85 5.75 -3.53
C LYS A 30 -15.93 5.34 -2.39
N TYR A 31 -14.97 4.45 -2.65
CA TYR A 31 -13.99 4.02 -1.66
C TYR A 31 -13.16 5.18 -1.11
N LEU A 32 -12.62 6.04 -1.98
CA LEU A 32 -11.84 7.20 -1.56
C LEU A 32 -12.68 8.19 -0.75
N LYS A 33 -13.94 8.43 -1.14
CA LYS A 33 -14.89 9.26 -0.39
C LYS A 33 -15.18 8.67 1.00
N PHE A 34 -15.38 7.35 1.08
CA PHE A 34 -15.55 6.66 2.36
C PHE A 34 -14.34 6.86 3.28
N LYS A 35 -13.12 6.70 2.76
CA LYS A 35 -11.88 6.92 3.51
C LYS A 35 -11.69 8.39 3.91
N ASP A 36 -12.06 9.33 3.05
CA ASP A 36 -12.02 10.76 3.37
C ASP A 36 -12.97 11.11 4.52
N ASN A 37 -14.19 10.60 4.49
CA ASN A 37 -15.17 10.76 5.57
C ASN A 37 -14.68 10.13 6.88
N ALA A 38 -13.88 9.07 6.81
CA ALA A 38 -13.23 8.46 7.99
C ALA A 38 -11.99 9.24 8.49
N GLY A 39 -11.69 10.42 7.92
CA GLY A 39 -10.62 11.30 8.37
C GLY A 39 -9.22 10.97 7.86
N TYR A 40 -9.08 10.18 6.80
CA TYR A 40 -7.77 9.86 6.23
C TYR A 40 -7.10 11.10 5.63
N ALA A 41 -5.79 11.25 5.87
CA ALA A 41 -5.02 12.37 5.36
C ALA A 41 -4.98 12.38 3.82
N ARG A 42 -4.92 13.59 3.22
CA ARG A 42 -4.85 13.80 1.77
C ARG A 42 -3.80 12.91 1.09
N ASN A 43 -2.58 12.88 1.63
CA ASN A 43 -1.51 12.09 1.02
C ASN A 43 -1.80 10.59 1.05
N THR A 44 -2.45 10.08 2.10
CA THR A 44 -2.89 8.69 2.18
C THR A 44 -3.93 8.38 1.10
N LEU A 45 -4.93 9.25 0.92
CA LEU A 45 -5.94 9.08 -0.13
C LEU A 45 -5.31 9.11 -1.53
N ARG A 46 -4.36 10.00 -1.77
CA ARG A 46 -3.60 10.06 -3.02
C ARG A 46 -2.80 8.77 -3.26
N MET A 47 -2.14 8.23 -2.24
CA MET A 47 -1.42 6.96 -2.34
C MET A 47 -2.37 5.80 -2.62
N HIS A 48 -3.53 5.72 -1.95
CA HIS A 48 -4.55 4.71 -2.25
C HIS A 48 -5.01 4.80 -3.72
N CYS A 49 -5.24 6.01 -4.25
CA CYS A 49 -5.61 6.20 -5.63
C CYS A 49 -4.53 5.69 -6.61
N ILE A 50 -3.23 5.97 -6.32
CA ILE A 50 -2.10 5.50 -7.12
C ILE A 50 -1.98 3.96 -7.04
N HIS A 51 -2.14 3.38 -5.85
CA HIS A 51 -2.08 1.93 -5.66
C HIS A 51 -3.18 1.22 -6.44
N LEU A 52 -4.42 1.74 -6.37
CA LEU A 52 -5.55 1.21 -7.13
C LEU A 52 -5.38 1.41 -8.64
N LYS A 53 -4.76 2.52 -9.09
CA LYS A 53 -4.37 2.67 -10.50
C LYS A 53 -3.52 1.48 -10.95
N HIS A 54 -2.47 1.10 -10.21
CA HIS A 54 -1.63 -0.05 -10.58
C HIS A 54 -2.42 -1.34 -10.66
N PHE A 55 -3.35 -1.54 -9.73
CA PHE A 55 -4.17 -2.74 -9.71
C PHE A 55 -5.12 -2.82 -10.92
N PHE A 56 -5.83 -1.75 -11.21
CA PHE A 56 -6.75 -1.72 -12.36
C PHE A 56 -6.00 -1.78 -13.69
N THR A 57 -4.80 -1.17 -13.80
CA THR A 57 -3.94 -1.34 -14.99
C THR A 57 -3.54 -2.80 -15.19
N TYR A 58 -3.17 -3.50 -14.11
CA TYR A 58 -2.88 -4.93 -14.19
C TYR A 58 -4.10 -5.74 -14.64
N LEU A 59 -5.30 -5.46 -14.11
CA LEU A 59 -6.52 -6.16 -14.52
C LEU A 59 -6.85 -5.94 -16.00
N GLU A 60 -6.65 -4.73 -16.52
CA GLU A 60 -6.81 -4.43 -17.95
C GLU A 60 -5.82 -5.24 -18.80
N GLU A 61 -4.53 -5.24 -18.44
CA GLU A 61 -3.49 -5.99 -19.17
C GLU A 61 -3.70 -7.51 -19.10
N ALA A 62 -4.21 -8.02 -17.97
CA ALA A 62 -4.50 -9.43 -17.76
C ALA A 62 -5.88 -9.86 -18.29
N VAL A 63 -6.69 -8.91 -18.81
CA VAL A 63 -8.07 -9.11 -19.28
C VAL A 63 -8.93 -9.79 -18.21
N LYS A 64 -8.89 -9.25 -16.98
CA LYS A 64 -9.61 -9.78 -15.82
C LYS A 64 -10.63 -8.79 -15.28
N ASP A 65 -11.76 -9.35 -14.85
CA ASP A 65 -12.81 -8.59 -14.18
C ASP A 65 -12.51 -8.49 -12.67
N TYR A 66 -12.63 -7.29 -12.11
CA TYR A 66 -12.41 -7.02 -10.68
C TYR A 66 -13.36 -7.84 -9.77
N GLU A 67 -14.56 -8.20 -10.24
CA GLU A 67 -15.51 -9.00 -9.46
C GLU A 67 -15.06 -10.45 -9.27
N ARG A 68 -14.27 -10.98 -10.20
CA ARG A 68 -13.86 -12.39 -10.27
C ARG A 68 -12.42 -12.64 -9.86
N VAL A 69 -11.76 -11.64 -9.29
CA VAL A 69 -10.37 -11.77 -8.82
C VAL A 69 -10.27 -12.80 -7.70
N ASN A 70 -9.29 -13.68 -7.79
CA ASN A 70 -8.97 -14.70 -6.80
C ASN A 70 -7.57 -14.50 -6.20
N ILE A 71 -7.14 -15.40 -5.31
CA ILE A 71 -5.82 -15.33 -4.65
C ILE A 71 -4.68 -15.46 -5.66
N ASP A 72 -4.85 -16.32 -6.68
CA ASP A 72 -3.82 -16.52 -7.72
C ASP A 72 -3.64 -15.25 -8.56
N ASP A 73 -4.72 -14.52 -8.81
CA ASP A 73 -4.67 -13.23 -9.50
C ASP A 73 -3.91 -12.18 -8.69
N ILE A 74 -4.07 -12.15 -7.38
CA ILE A 74 -3.27 -11.27 -6.51
C ILE A 74 -1.81 -11.71 -6.48
N SER A 75 -1.53 -13.01 -6.52
CA SER A 75 -0.17 -13.53 -6.67
C SER A 75 0.45 -13.10 -8.01
N GLY A 76 -0.31 -13.19 -9.11
CA GLY A 76 0.07 -12.68 -10.43
C GLY A 76 0.32 -11.17 -10.42
N PHE A 77 -0.56 -10.40 -9.77
CA PHE A 77 -0.38 -8.97 -9.57
C PHE A 77 0.92 -8.65 -8.81
N LEU A 78 1.25 -9.44 -7.80
CA LEU A 78 2.49 -9.31 -7.03
C LEU A 78 3.73 -9.54 -7.91
N ALA A 79 3.68 -10.54 -8.80
CA ALA A 79 4.73 -10.79 -9.80
C ALA A 79 4.84 -9.63 -10.80
N TRP A 80 3.71 -9.10 -11.28
CA TRP A 80 3.65 -7.93 -12.17
C TRP A 80 4.19 -6.67 -11.50
N LEU A 81 3.92 -6.44 -10.22
CA LEU A 81 4.49 -5.31 -9.47
C LEU A 81 6.02 -5.37 -9.38
N LYS A 82 6.61 -6.59 -9.33
CA LYS A 82 8.07 -6.77 -9.35
C LYS A 82 8.64 -6.53 -10.73
N ASN A 83 7.93 -6.95 -11.76
CA ASN A 83 8.31 -6.79 -13.15
C ASN A 83 7.07 -6.57 -14.02
N PRO A 84 6.74 -5.33 -14.42
CA PRO A 84 5.58 -5.05 -15.25
C PRO A 84 5.59 -5.71 -16.61
N ASP A 85 6.78 -6.09 -17.14
CA ASP A 85 6.92 -6.75 -18.43
C ASP A 85 6.61 -8.26 -18.38
N ILE A 86 6.27 -8.82 -17.22
CA ILE A 86 6.00 -10.26 -17.06
C ILE A 86 4.81 -10.75 -17.90
N LEU A 87 3.86 -9.89 -18.20
CA LEU A 87 2.72 -10.17 -19.08
C LEU A 87 3.10 -10.05 -20.57
N LYS A 88 4.22 -9.42 -20.89
CA LYS A 88 4.78 -9.39 -22.23
C LYS A 88 5.60 -10.67 -22.43
N LYS A 89 5.44 -11.34 -23.56
CA LYS A 89 5.94 -12.70 -23.87
C LYS A 89 7.45 -12.98 -23.66
N VAL A 90 8.24 -11.99 -23.25
CA VAL A 90 9.70 -12.13 -23.03
C VAL A 90 10.01 -11.87 -21.56
N VAL A 91 10.19 -12.94 -20.80
CA VAL A 91 10.58 -12.87 -19.38
C VAL A 91 12.08 -13.08 -19.28
N PRO A 92 12.87 -12.12 -18.78
CA PRO A 92 14.30 -12.33 -18.55
C PRO A 92 14.51 -13.35 -17.42
N LEU A 93 15.47 -14.27 -17.60
CA LEU A 93 15.80 -15.32 -16.63
C LEU A 93 16.24 -14.79 -15.26
N ARG A 94 16.75 -13.56 -15.20
CA ARG A 94 17.12 -12.86 -13.98
C ARG A 94 16.67 -11.42 -14.09
N PHE A 95 15.77 -10.99 -13.19
CA PHE A 95 15.38 -9.59 -13.08
C PHE A 95 15.50 -9.11 -11.64
N LYS A 96 15.93 -7.89 -11.49
CA LYS A 96 15.88 -7.16 -10.22
C LYS A 96 14.50 -6.50 -10.14
N SER A 97 13.82 -6.66 -9.02
CA SER A 97 12.54 -5.99 -8.82
C SER A 97 12.71 -4.47 -8.96
N GLU A 98 11.86 -3.83 -9.77
CA GLU A 98 11.84 -2.38 -9.91
C GLU A 98 11.37 -1.67 -8.64
N ARG A 99 10.52 -2.34 -7.86
CA ARG A 99 9.95 -1.80 -6.62
C ARG A 99 10.48 -2.53 -5.40
N GLN A 100 10.64 -1.77 -4.32
CA GLN A 100 11.00 -2.35 -3.02
C GLN A 100 9.84 -3.17 -2.43
N ALA A 101 10.16 -4.23 -1.67
CA ALA A 101 9.18 -5.11 -1.03
C ALA A 101 8.18 -4.34 -0.15
N GLN A 102 8.64 -3.29 0.54
CA GLN A 102 7.78 -2.43 1.36
C GLN A 102 6.72 -1.69 0.52
N THR A 103 7.11 -1.16 -0.64
CA THR A 103 6.19 -0.50 -1.57
C THR A 103 5.16 -1.49 -2.13
N ILE A 104 5.62 -2.68 -2.53
CA ILE A 104 4.73 -3.74 -3.04
C ILE A 104 3.72 -4.14 -1.96
N ASN A 105 4.17 -4.35 -0.73
CA ASN A 105 3.28 -4.68 0.39
C ASN A 105 2.23 -3.59 0.61
N ALA A 106 2.61 -2.31 0.57
CA ALA A 106 1.68 -1.19 0.72
C ALA A 106 0.63 -1.13 -0.40
N ILE A 107 1.01 -1.45 -1.63
CA ILE A 107 0.08 -1.53 -2.76
C ILE A 107 -0.93 -2.68 -2.53
N VAL A 108 -0.45 -3.88 -2.18
CA VAL A 108 -1.31 -5.04 -1.94
C VAL A 108 -2.21 -4.81 -0.72
N ASP A 109 -1.71 -4.22 0.37
CA ASP A 109 -2.52 -3.84 1.54
C ASP A 109 -3.69 -2.92 1.14
N THR A 110 -3.44 -1.96 0.24
CA THR A 110 -4.50 -1.06 -0.26
C THR A 110 -5.54 -1.82 -1.06
N VAL A 111 -5.14 -2.78 -1.91
CA VAL A 111 -6.06 -3.61 -2.68
C VAL A 111 -6.91 -4.48 -1.76
N VAL A 112 -6.32 -5.08 -0.73
CA VAL A 112 -7.06 -5.87 0.28
C VAL A 112 -8.08 -5.00 1.01
N MET A 113 -7.70 -3.77 1.41
CA MET A 113 -8.62 -2.82 2.04
C MET A 113 -9.75 -2.38 1.09
N PHE A 114 -9.47 -2.27 -0.19
CA PHE A 114 -10.49 -1.96 -1.20
C PHE A 114 -11.50 -3.12 -1.34
N TYR A 115 -11.05 -4.37 -1.41
CA TYR A 115 -11.95 -5.53 -1.43
C TYR A 115 -12.73 -5.71 -0.13
N ASP A 116 -12.16 -5.41 1.03
CA ASP A 116 -12.89 -5.38 2.31
C ASP A 116 -14.00 -4.32 2.30
N TYR A 117 -13.75 -3.16 1.69
CA TYR A 117 -14.77 -2.14 1.48
C TYR A 117 -15.88 -2.62 0.54
N LEU A 118 -15.55 -3.21 -0.61
CA LEU A 118 -16.53 -3.70 -1.58
C LEU A 118 -17.43 -4.79 -0.98
N LEU A 119 -16.86 -5.72 -0.23
CA LEU A 119 -17.59 -6.78 0.46
C LEU A 119 -18.60 -6.19 1.47
N ARG A 120 -18.19 -5.20 2.27
CA ARG A 120 -19.01 -4.66 3.37
C ARG A 120 -20.03 -3.62 2.95
N HIS A 121 -19.74 -2.83 1.92
CA HIS A 121 -20.53 -1.65 1.57
C HIS A 121 -21.22 -1.73 0.22
N GLU A 122 -20.68 -2.46 -0.73
CA GLU A 122 -21.25 -2.59 -2.08
C GLU A 122 -21.93 -3.95 -2.30
N GLY A 123 -21.94 -4.84 -1.29
CA GLY A 123 -22.59 -6.14 -1.35
C GLY A 123 -21.95 -7.13 -2.33
N MET A 124 -20.68 -6.94 -2.65
CA MET A 124 -19.95 -7.82 -3.55
C MET A 124 -19.68 -9.16 -2.89
N GLU A 125 -20.09 -10.25 -3.52
CA GLU A 125 -19.95 -11.62 -3.00
C GLU A 125 -18.50 -12.16 -2.99
N ASN A 126 -17.53 -11.36 -3.42
CA ASN A 126 -16.13 -11.78 -3.46
C ASN A 126 -15.46 -11.65 -2.09
N HIS A 127 -15.31 -12.78 -1.40
CA HIS A 127 -14.64 -12.88 -0.08
C HIS A 127 -13.09 -12.87 -0.17
N LEU A 128 -12.52 -12.21 -1.16
CA LEU A 128 -11.07 -12.18 -1.39
C LEU A 128 -10.31 -11.61 -0.19
N SER A 129 -10.80 -10.52 0.41
CA SER A 129 -10.17 -9.90 1.58
C SER A 129 -10.09 -10.85 2.76
N GLU A 130 -11.15 -11.61 3.03
CA GLU A 130 -11.19 -12.57 4.13
C GLU A 130 -10.22 -13.74 3.88
N LYS A 131 -10.18 -14.25 2.66
CA LYS A 131 -9.27 -15.35 2.26
C LYS A 131 -7.80 -14.93 2.30
N LEU A 132 -7.49 -13.67 2.01
CA LEU A 132 -6.13 -13.15 2.05
C LEU A 132 -5.66 -12.79 3.45
N MET A 133 -6.56 -12.47 4.38
CA MET A 133 -6.20 -12.06 5.73
C MET A 133 -5.94 -13.26 6.63
N LYS A 134 -4.82 -13.22 7.33
CA LYS A 134 -4.52 -14.15 8.43
C LYS A 134 -4.31 -13.39 9.73
N PHE A 135 -4.74 -14.01 10.82
CA PHE A 135 -4.44 -13.53 12.15
C PHE A 135 -3.08 -14.09 12.57
N ILE A 136 -2.10 -13.23 12.70
CA ILE A 136 -0.81 -13.60 13.29
C ILE A 136 -0.93 -13.29 14.78
N ARG A 137 -1.02 -14.34 15.60
CA ARG A 137 -0.67 -14.21 17.01
C ARG A 137 0.84 -13.95 17.02
N ASP A 138 1.25 -12.88 17.66
CA ASP A 138 2.67 -12.57 17.79
C ASP A 138 3.35 -13.83 18.35
N PRO A 139 4.20 -14.56 17.58
CA PRO A 139 4.91 -15.69 18.11
C PRO A 139 5.83 -15.11 19.17
N GLY A 140 5.46 -15.29 20.42
CA GLY A 140 6.05 -14.64 21.57
C GLY A 140 7.54 -14.44 21.36
N ARG A 141 7.98 -13.20 21.32
CA ARG A 141 9.40 -12.91 21.50
C ARG A 141 9.83 -13.73 22.71
N ASN A 142 10.86 -14.56 22.56
CA ASN A 142 11.43 -15.33 23.67
C ASN A 142 11.83 -14.44 24.87
N TYR A 143 11.75 -13.13 24.70
CA TYR A 143 11.89 -12.12 25.74
C TYR A 143 10.50 -11.67 26.19
N ARG A 144 10.06 -12.21 27.32
CA ARG A 144 8.88 -11.70 28.03
C ARG A 144 9.25 -10.36 28.66
N SER A 145 8.72 -9.26 28.11
CA SER A 145 8.86 -7.96 28.75
C SER A 145 8.21 -8.00 30.15
N PHE A 146 8.70 -7.21 31.08
CA PHE A 146 8.14 -7.09 32.44
C PHE A 146 6.61 -6.87 32.45
N LEU A 147 6.08 -6.21 31.43
CA LEU A 147 4.65 -5.94 31.26
C LEU A 147 3.92 -6.96 30.37
N HIS A 148 4.50 -8.12 30.10
CA HIS A 148 3.90 -9.15 29.20
C HIS A 148 2.52 -9.64 29.68
N GLY A 149 2.28 -9.65 30.99
CA GLY A 149 0.98 -10.04 31.56
C GLY A 149 -0.10 -8.95 31.49
N ILE A 150 0.28 -7.70 31.25
CA ILE A 150 -0.61 -6.53 31.17
C ILE A 150 -0.84 -6.12 29.70
N ALA A 151 0.13 -6.42 28.81
CA ALA A 151 -0.03 -6.20 27.39
C ALA A 151 -0.95 -7.29 26.82
N GLU A 152 -2.19 -6.91 26.50
CA GLU A 152 -3.09 -7.78 25.74
C GLU A 152 -2.39 -8.37 24.52
N ASN A 153 -2.58 -9.67 24.28
CA ASN A 153 -2.12 -10.37 23.08
C ASN A 153 -2.70 -9.68 21.86
N ARG A 154 -2.01 -8.67 21.31
CA ARG A 154 -2.44 -7.97 20.10
C ARG A 154 -2.36 -8.92 18.94
N VAL A 155 -3.53 -9.39 18.52
CA VAL A 155 -3.65 -10.15 17.29
C VAL A 155 -3.44 -9.19 16.13
N THR A 156 -2.33 -9.32 15.43
CA THR A 156 -2.03 -8.50 14.26
C THR A 156 -2.62 -9.16 13.02
N LYS A 157 -3.45 -8.43 12.28
CA LYS A 157 -3.93 -8.86 10.97
C LYS A 157 -2.85 -8.63 9.91
N SER A 158 -2.58 -9.62 9.09
CA SER A 158 -1.68 -9.51 7.94
C SER A 158 -2.20 -10.32 6.78
N HIS A 159 -1.90 -9.92 5.56
CA HIS A 159 -2.22 -10.76 4.40
C HIS A 159 -1.18 -11.86 4.18
N ILE A 160 -1.60 -12.99 3.59
CA ILE A 160 -0.76 -14.18 3.38
C ILE A 160 0.37 -13.96 2.38
N LEU A 161 0.19 -13.02 1.44
CA LEU A 161 1.12 -12.73 0.33
C LEU A 161 2.14 -11.63 0.65
N LYS A 162 2.35 -11.32 1.93
CA LYS A 162 3.30 -10.28 2.36
C LYS A 162 4.73 -10.67 2.06
N LEU A 163 5.44 -9.81 1.33
CA LEU A 163 6.86 -9.98 1.04
C LEU A 163 7.71 -9.68 2.28
N PRO A 164 8.79 -10.45 2.52
CA PRO A 164 9.73 -10.13 3.58
C PRO A 164 10.42 -8.79 3.29
N VAL A 165 10.41 -7.90 4.29
CA VAL A 165 11.12 -6.63 4.22
C VAL A 165 12.42 -6.76 4.98
N PRO A 166 13.59 -6.50 4.37
CA PRO A 166 14.85 -6.51 5.07
C PRO A 166 14.81 -5.48 6.22
N ARG A 167 15.27 -5.89 7.40
CA ARG A 167 15.43 -4.93 8.50
C ARG A 167 16.54 -3.97 8.12
N MET A 168 16.22 -2.68 8.00
CA MET A 168 17.25 -1.68 7.87
C MET A 168 18.07 -1.66 9.18
N GLN A 169 19.36 -1.93 9.07
CA GLN A 169 20.28 -1.64 10.16
C GLN A 169 20.38 -0.12 10.29
N LEU A 170 20.20 0.37 11.50
CA LEU A 170 20.45 1.78 11.79
C LEU A 170 21.92 2.06 11.47
N ARG A 171 22.15 2.98 10.53
CA ARG A 171 23.49 3.49 10.28
C ARG A 171 23.73 4.61 11.29
N THR A 172 24.69 4.42 12.16
CA THR A 172 25.21 5.48 13.01
C THR A 172 26.13 6.34 12.17
N ILE A 173 26.01 7.65 12.28
CA ILE A 173 26.96 8.61 11.72
C ILE A 173 28.17 8.71 12.66
N SER A 174 29.37 8.96 12.10
CA SER A 174 30.54 9.21 12.89
C SER A 174 30.40 10.51 13.69
N ARG A 175 31.17 10.69 14.74
CA ARG A 175 31.16 11.92 15.54
C ARG A 175 31.60 13.11 14.68
N GLU A 176 32.53 12.90 13.76
CA GLU A 176 33.04 13.88 12.82
C GLU A 176 32.00 14.34 11.81
N ASP A 177 31.27 13.36 11.23
CA ASP A 177 30.15 13.65 10.31
C ASP A 177 29.01 14.38 11.02
N ALA A 178 28.73 14.04 12.29
CA ALA A 178 27.71 14.72 13.08
C ALA A 178 28.11 16.20 13.34
N ALA A 179 29.38 16.45 13.66
CA ALA A 179 29.89 17.80 13.83
C ALA A 179 29.81 18.61 12.52
N ALA A 180 30.23 18.02 11.40
CA ALA A 180 30.15 18.65 10.08
C ALA A 180 28.70 18.96 9.68
N LEU A 181 27.77 18.13 10.06
CA LEU A 181 26.34 18.32 9.80
C LEU A 181 25.78 19.48 10.62
N LEU A 182 26.17 19.60 11.90
CA LEU A 182 25.81 20.72 12.76
C LEU A 182 26.39 22.04 12.22
N ASP A 183 27.66 22.04 11.78
CA ASP A 183 28.32 23.22 11.22
C ASP A 183 27.68 23.65 9.89
N SER A 184 27.06 22.75 9.14
CA SER A 184 26.34 23.06 7.92
C SER A 184 24.93 23.62 8.14
N CYS A 185 24.40 23.55 9.38
CA CYS A 185 23.07 24.06 9.69
C CYS A 185 23.07 25.61 9.68
N THR A 186 22.38 26.19 8.72
CA THR A 186 22.22 27.65 8.60
C THR A 186 21.03 28.19 9.39
N ASN A 187 20.13 27.31 9.84
CA ASN A 187 18.90 27.66 10.55
C ASN A 187 19.02 27.26 12.05
N LEU A 188 18.80 28.23 12.94
CA LEU A 188 18.86 28.02 14.39
C LEU A 188 17.95 26.89 14.87
N ARG A 189 16.77 26.74 14.25
CA ARG A 189 15.83 25.66 14.55
C ARG A 189 16.41 24.27 14.29
N ASP A 190 17.12 24.12 13.15
CA ASP A 190 17.68 22.82 12.72
C ASP A 190 18.94 22.47 13.52
N TYR A 191 19.62 23.50 14.09
CA TYR A 191 20.76 23.34 14.98
C TYR A 191 20.35 22.87 16.40
N LEU A 192 19.11 23.15 16.83
CA LEU A 192 18.59 22.81 18.18
C LEU A 192 17.83 21.47 18.24
N LEU A 193 17.64 20.78 17.11
CA LEU A 193 17.06 19.45 17.01
C LEU A 193 18.10 18.36 17.13
#